data_489960837af9fc28f517c74397198b41
#
_entry.id   489960837af9fc28f517c74397198b41
#
_cell.length_a   1.000
_cell.length_b   1.000
_cell.length_c   1.000
_cell.angle_alpha   90.00
_cell.angle_beta   90.00
_cell.angle_gamma   90.00
#
_symmetry.space_group_name_H-M   'P 1'
#
loop_
_entity.id
_entity.type
_entity.pdbx_description
1 polymer ?
#
loop_
_entity_poly.entity_id
_entity_poly.type
_entity_poly.pdbx_seq_one_letter_code
_entity_poly.pdbx_strand_id
1 'polypeptide(L)'
;MYKKYWNLRDAPFVNSYNPRQLYLSSQFEEGVARLFYLVSEGRVAGILTGQFGMGKSFLLSNLTERITQAGIPHIRIDAIPKGHLALLRHVIAGLGVKGTVASVADGLMTLQELSRKPGALKRHAILIDEAQYLGDDDGLYLIHYLSNLRLASSDGREQQLATVIMAGIPELLDMVRSYQSLRARVQLTWTLDPLTHSETIEFVQHKIMAAGGDMWIFNQEALSELYRLSGGVPRSITNICDTALMLGYVAKAPEIDAAIVQQAAEDVGILPKEG
;
A
#
# COMPACT_ATOMS: atom_id res chain seq x y z
N MET A 1 -24.71 -5.71 15.16
CA MET A 1 -25.79 -5.04 15.91
C MET A 1 -25.94 -3.58 15.50
N TYR A 2 -24.92 -2.74 15.51
CA TYR A 2 -24.96 -1.32 15.15
C TYR A 2 -25.40 -1.06 13.70
N LYS A 3 -25.06 -1.95 12.76
CA LYS A 3 -25.43 -1.80 11.34
C LYS A 3 -26.95 -1.62 11.14
N LYS A 4 -27.75 -2.43 11.82
CA LYS A 4 -29.22 -2.33 11.72
C LYS A 4 -29.74 -1.02 12.33
N TYR A 5 -29.11 -0.55 13.40
CA TYR A 5 -29.46 0.70 14.05
C TYR A 5 -29.23 1.92 13.14
N TRP A 6 -28.07 1.95 12.51
CA TRP A 6 -27.66 3.01 11.58
C TRP A 6 -28.13 2.78 10.12
N ASN A 7 -29.01 1.79 9.90
CA ASN A 7 -29.53 1.43 8.58
C ASN A 7 -28.43 1.14 7.53
N LEU A 8 -27.31 0.51 7.99
CA LEU A 8 -26.19 0.12 7.16
C LEU A 8 -26.37 -1.29 6.61
N ARG A 9 -26.03 -1.52 5.33
CA ARG A 9 -25.95 -2.87 4.73
C ARG A 9 -24.66 -3.58 5.13
N ASP A 10 -23.54 -2.85 5.08
CA ASP A 10 -22.22 -3.33 5.39
C ASP A 10 -21.57 -2.53 6.52
N ALA A 11 -20.44 -3.02 7.06
CA ALA A 11 -19.62 -2.23 7.96
C ALA A 11 -18.82 -1.20 7.12
N PRO A 12 -18.97 0.12 7.38
CA PRO A 12 -18.30 1.14 6.58
C PRO A 12 -16.80 1.24 6.89
N PHE A 13 -16.42 1.02 8.14
CA PHE A 13 -15.07 1.23 8.65
C PHE A 13 -14.39 -0.12 8.95
N VAL A 14 -13.92 -0.78 7.91
CA VAL A 14 -13.15 -2.03 8.02
C VAL A 14 -11.74 -1.84 7.49
N ASN A 15 -10.77 -2.47 8.15
CA ASN A 15 -9.36 -2.42 7.76
C ASN A 15 -8.99 -3.46 6.69
N SER A 16 -9.94 -3.82 5.81
CA SER A 16 -9.70 -4.69 4.67
C SER A 16 -9.92 -3.95 3.36
N TYR A 17 -9.15 -4.31 2.34
CA TYR A 17 -9.29 -3.71 1.01
C TYR A 17 -10.62 -4.15 0.40
N ASN A 18 -11.45 -3.15 0.05
CA ASN A 18 -12.69 -3.33 -0.68
C ASN A 18 -12.82 -2.21 -1.74
N PRO A 19 -12.71 -2.52 -3.03
CA PRO A 19 -12.76 -1.51 -4.09
C PRO A 19 -14.04 -0.66 -4.07
N ARG A 20 -15.18 -1.23 -3.64
CA ARG A 20 -16.46 -0.52 -3.58
C ARG A 20 -16.54 0.52 -2.47
N GLN A 21 -15.72 0.37 -1.45
CA GLN A 21 -15.65 1.27 -0.28
C GLN A 21 -14.37 2.10 -0.27
N LEU A 22 -13.53 1.99 -1.31
CA LEU A 22 -12.28 2.72 -1.38
C LEU A 22 -12.56 4.19 -1.70
N TYR A 23 -12.17 5.08 -0.79
CA TYR A 23 -12.16 6.51 -1.06
C TYR A 23 -10.88 6.85 -1.83
N LEU A 24 -11.05 7.54 -2.95
CA LEU A 24 -9.97 7.94 -3.84
C LEU A 24 -9.71 9.44 -3.67
N SER A 25 -8.83 9.81 -2.74
CA SER A 25 -8.34 11.19 -2.68
C SER A 25 -7.48 11.52 -3.90
N SER A 26 -7.34 12.81 -4.22
CA SER A 26 -6.54 13.23 -5.38
C SER A 26 -5.10 12.72 -5.31
N GLN A 27 -4.47 12.77 -4.13
CA GLN A 27 -3.12 12.24 -3.96
C GLN A 27 -3.04 10.71 -4.11
N PHE A 28 -4.09 9.97 -3.71
CA PHE A 28 -4.15 8.53 -3.89
C PHE A 28 -4.23 8.17 -5.38
N GLU A 29 -5.14 8.81 -6.12
CA GLU A 29 -5.30 8.58 -7.57
C GLU A 29 -4.04 8.93 -8.34
N GLU A 30 -3.42 10.06 -8.03
CA GLU A 30 -2.18 10.50 -8.65
C GLU A 30 -1.04 9.51 -8.36
N GLY A 31 -0.91 9.03 -7.11
CA GLY A 31 0.06 8.03 -6.72
C GLY A 31 -0.09 6.73 -7.50
N VAL A 32 -1.32 6.22 -7.62
CA VAL A 32 -1.61 5.03 -8.44
C VAL A 32 -1.26 5.27 -9.90
N ALA A 33 -1.65 6.42 -10.48
CA ALA A 33 -1.39 6.73 -11.89
C ALA A 33 0.11 6.81 -12.18
N ARG A 34 0.89 7.48 -11.34
CA ARG A 34 2.35 7.62 -11.49
C ARG A 34 3.07 6.28 -11.35
N LEU A 35 2.70 5.46 -10.36
CA LEU A 35 3.31 4.14 -10.18
C LEU A 35 2.90 3.17 -11.29
N PHE A 36 1.66 3.25 -11.77
CA PHE A 36 1.22 2.47 -12.91
C PHE A 36 1.99 2.85 -14.18
N TYR A 37 2.23 4.14 -14.41
CA TYR A 37 3.07 4.62 -15.51
C TYR A 37 4.49 4.04 -15.45
N LEU A 38 5.12 4.00 -14.28
CA LEU A 38 6.44 3.36 -14.13
C LEU A 38 6.40 1.90 -14.57
N VAL A 39 5.37 1.15 -14.18
CA VAL A 39 5.23 -0.26 -14.50
C VAL A 39 4.95 -0.46 -15.99
N SER A 40 4.03 0.31 -16.58
CA SER A 40 3.66 0.17 -17.99
C SER A 40 4.83 0.49 -18.92
N GLU A 41 5.59 1.56 -18.62
CA GLU A 41 6.76 1.96 -19.38
C GLU A 41 8.03 1.11 -19.12
N GLY A 42 7.96 0.14 -18.21
CA GLY A 42 9.11 -0.70 -17.88
C GLY A 42 10.26 0.06 -17.23
N ARG A 43 9.94 1.06 -16.44
CA ARG A 43 10.93 1.81 -15.68
C ARG A 43 11.56 0.94 -14.58
N VAL A 44 12.67 1.39 -14.00
CA VAL A 44 13.50 0.55 -13.12
C VAL A 44 12.89 0.38 -11.75
N ALA A 45 12.68 1.48 -11.02
CA ALA A 45 12.19 1.43 -9.65
C ALA A 45 11.40 2.69 -9.25
N GLY A 46 10.46 2.50 -8.32
CA GLY A 46 9.73 3.56 -7.65
C GLY A 46 9.59 3.29 -6.16
N ILE A 47 9.41 4.35 -5.38
CA ILE A 47 9.16 4.30 -3.95
C ILE A 47 7.81 4.94 -3.65
N LEU A 48 7.01 4.23 -2.85
CA LEU A 48 5.80 4.73 -2.21
C LEU A 48 6.07 4.85 -0.71
N THR A 49 6.00 6.05 -0.17
CA THR A 49 6.23 6.27 1.26
C THR A 49 5.06 6.96 1.93
N GLY A 50 5.05 6.96 3.26
CA GLY A 50 4.05 7.57 4.12
C GLY A 50 4.06 6.92 5.48
N GLN A 51 3.62 7.63 6.50
CA GLN A 51 3.55 7.13 7.87
C GLN A 51 2.62 5.91 7.98
N PHE A 52 2.63 5.25 9.13
CA PHE A 52 1.71 4.15 9.40
C PHE A 52 0.25 4.60 9.27
N GLY A 53 -0.58 3.76 8.64
CA GLY A 53 -2.01 4.04 8.50
C GLY A 53 -2.41 4.94 7.33
N MET A 54 -1.47 5.44 6.51
CA MET A 54 -1.73 6.32 5.36
C MET A 54 -2.39 5.63 4.15
N GLY A 55 -2.52 4.31 4.15
CA GLY A 55 -3.17 3.59 3.05
C GLY A 55 -2.23 3.07 1.97
N LYS A 56 -0.90 2.99 2.21
CA LYS A 56 0.09 2.44 1.26
C LYS A 56 -0.31 1.07 0.70
N SER A 57 -0.68 0.14 1.58
CA SER A 57 -1.10 -1.22 1.17
C SER A 57 -2.38 -1.20 0.34
N PHE A 58 -3.29 -0.24 0.59
CA PHE A 58 -4.50 -0.06 -0.23
C PHE A 58 -4.16 0.50 -1.61
N LEU A 59 -3.21 1.44 -1.68
CA LEU A 59 -2.70 1.95 -2.94
C LEU A 59 -2.02 0.84 -3.75
N LEU A 60 -1.17 0.02 -3.12
CA LEU A 60 -0.58 -1.15 -3.78
C LEU A 60 -1.64 -2.15 -4.26
N SER A 61 -2.73 -2.34 -3.52
CA SER A 61 -3.83 -3.23 -3.94
C SER A 61 -4.53 -2.69 -5.19
N ASN A 62 -4.85 -1.40 -5.22
CA ASN A 62 -5.44 -0.75 -6.40
C ASN A 62 -4.47 -0.78 -7.60
N LEU A 63 -3.19 -0.52 -7.36
CA LEU A 63 -2.16 -0.64 -8.39
C LEU A 63 -2.08 -2.07 -8.95
N THR A 64 -2.14 -3.08 -8.07
CA THR A 64 -2.14 -4.50 -8.46
C THR A 64 -3.33 -4.83 -9.36
N GLU A 65 -4.53 -4.33 -9.05
CA GLU A 65 -5.70 -4.51 -9.91
C GLU A 65 -5.50 -3.90 -11.30
N ARG A 66 -4.97 -2.67 -11.39
CA ARG A 66 -4.69 -2.01 -12.69
C ARG A 66 -3.64 -2.77 -13.50
N ILE A 67 -2.57 -3.25 -12.84
CA ILE A 67 -1.52 -4.07 -13.45
C ILE A 67 -2.11 -5.38 -14.00
N THR A 68 -2.99 -6.03 -13.22
CA THR A 68 -3.69 -7.25 -13.62
C THR A 68 -4.59 -7.01 -14.84
N GLN A 69 -5.40 -5.95 -14.80
CA GLN A 69 -6.28 -5.56 -15.92
C GLN A 69 -5.49 -5.23 -17.20
N ALA A 70 -4.29 -4.69 -17.07
CA ALA A 70 -3.38 -4.43 -18.19
C ALA A 70 -2.64 -5.69 -18.69
N GLY A 71 -2.86 -6.85 -18.06
CA GLY A 71 -2.20 -8.11 -18.44
C GLY A 71 -0.70 -8.15 -18.15
N ILE A 72 -0.20 -7.29 -17.25
CA ILE A 72 1.23 -7.24 -16.88
C ILE A 72 1.49 -8.27 -15.77
N PRO A 73 2.43 -9.23 -15.99
CA PRO A 73 2.81 -10.17 -14.94
C PRO A 73 3.38 -9.43 -13.72
N HIS A 74 3.00 -9.86 -12.53
CA HIS A 74 3.46 -9.21 -11.31
C HIS A 74 3.67 -10.19 -10.16
N ILE A 75 4.49 -9.77 -9.20
CA ILE A 75 4.77 -10.45 -7.94
C ILE A 75 4.49 -9.43 -6.84
N ARG A 76 3.65 -9.80 -5.89
CA ARG A 76 3.37 -8.98 -4.71
C ARG A 76 3.96 -9.66 -3.47
N ILE A 77 4.67 -8.88 -2.67
CA ILE A 77 5.31 -9.31 -1.43
C ILE A 77 4.77 -8.41 -0.31
N ASP A 78 3.80 -8.92 0.46
CA ASP A 78 3.13 -8.18 1.54
C ASP A 78 3.84 -8.34 2.90
N ALA A 79 4.69 -9.36 3.02
CA ALA A 79 5.53 -9.57 4.18
C ALA A 79 6.89 -10.08 3.73
N ILE A 80 7.94 -9.37 4.11
CA ILE A 80 9.29 -9.74 3.71
C ILE A 80 9.72 -10.99 4.48
N PRO A 81 10.00 -12.10 3.77
CA PRO A 81 10.51 -13.30 4.41
C PRO A 81 11.86 -13.03 5.09
N LYS A 82 12.09 -13.62 6.25
CA LYS A 82 13.38 -13.50 6.95
C LYS A 82 14.50 -14.12 6.11
N GLY A 83 15.51 -13.31 5.82
CA GLY A 83 16.71 -13.71 5.09
C GLY A 83 16.60 -13.66 3.57
N HIS A 84 17.71 -13.31 2.94
CA HIS A 84 17.82 -13.04 1.50
C HIS A 84 17.47 -14.23 0.62
N LEU A 85 17.82 -15.45 1.06
CA LEU A 85 17.48 -16.67 0.34
C LEU A 85 15.97 -16.90 0.28
N ALA A 86 15.24 -16.61 1.37
CA ALA A 86 13.80 -16.76 1.38
C ALA A 86 13.09 -15.73 0.47
N LEU A 87 13.56 -14.48 0.48
CA LEU A 87 13.09 -13.44 -0.43
C LEU A 87 13.35 -13.81 -1.90
N LEU A 88 14.59 -14.27 -2.20
CA LEU A 88 14.97 -14.69 -3.56
C LEU A 88 14.13 -15.87 -4.04
N ARG A 89 13.90 -16.87 -3.18
CA ARG A 89 13.02 -18.01 -3.48
C ARG A 89 11.60 -17.56 -3.80
N HIS A 90 11.07 -16.61 -3.04
CA HIS A 90 9.73 -16.06 -3.28
C HIS A 90 9.65 -15.38 -4.65
N VAL A 91 10.64 -14.57 -5.00
CA VAL A 91 10.72 -13.91 -6.31
C VAL A 91 10.84 -14.94 -7.43
N ILE A 92 11.75 -15.92 -7.32
CA ILE A 92 11.96 -16.95 -8.34
C ILE A 92 10.69 -17.77 -8.58
N ALA A 93 9.99 -18.16 -7.51
CA ALA A 93 8.71 -18.84 -7.61
C ALA A 93 7.64 -17.98 -8.30
N GLY A 94 7.57 -16.70 -7.97
CA GLY A 94 6.66 -15.74 -8.59
C GLY A 94 6.95 -15.50 -10.08
N LEU A 95 8.19 -15.63 -10.50
CA LEU A 95 8.59 -15.61 -11.92
C LEU A 95 8.18 -16.90 -12.69
N GLY A 96 7.60 -17.89 -12.00
CA GLY A 96 7.19 -19.16 -12.58
C GLY A 96 8.34 -20.14 -12.81
N VAL A 97 9.51 -19.89 -12.22
CA VAL A 97 10.67 -20.78 -12.33
C VAL A 97 10.49 -21.99 -11.40
N LYS A 98 10.54 -23.18 -11.97
CA LYS A 98 10.43 -24.46 -11.24
C LYS A 98 11.80 -24.92 -10.75
N GLY A 99 11.84 -25.46 -9.55
CA GLY A 99 13.04 -26.02 -8.93
C GLY A 99 13.29 -25.48 -7.53
N THR A 100 14.25 -26.07 -6.85
CA THR A 100 14.70 -25.66 -5.51
C THR A 100 15.96 -24.81 -5.65
N VAL A 101 15.95 -23.66 -5.01
CA VAL A 101 17.12 -22.77 -4.90
C VAL A 101 17.82 -23.10 -3.58
N ALA A 102 19.01 -23.66 -3.63
CA ALA A 102 19.75 -24.10 -2.44
C ALA A 102 20.45 -22.94 -1.71
N SER A 103 20.96 -21.96 -2.46
CA SER A 103 21.68 -20.81 -1.93
C SER A 103 21.33 -19.54 -2.70
N VAL A 104 21.71 -18.37 -2.16
CA VAL A 104 21.56 -17.10 -2.88
C VAL A 104 22.34 -17.13 -4.20
N ALA A 105 23.57 -17.62 -4.19
CA ALA A 105 24.39 -17.75 -5.39
C ALA A 105 23.71 -18.61 -6.47
N ASP A 106 23.18 -19.76 -6.08
CA ASP A 106 22.43 -20.65 -6.96
C ASP A 106 21.20 -19.94 -7.60
N GLY A 107 20.43 -19.22 -6.79
CA GLY A 107 19.30 -18.45 -7.29
C GLY A 107 19.67 -17.32 -8.26
N LEU A 108 20.73 -16.58 -7.96
CA LEU A 108 21.21 -15.52 -8.84
C LEU A 108 21.75 -16.09 -10.16
N MET A 109 22.48 -17.22 -10.12
CA MET A 109 22.94 -17.91 -11.32
C MET A 109 21.79 -18.42 -12.16
N THR A 110 20.77 -19.03 -11.54
CA THR A 110 19.54 -19.49 -12.21
C THR A 110 18.85 -18.34 -12.95
N LEU A 111 18.67 -17.20 -12.30
CA LEU A 111 18.06 -16.03 -12.93
C LEU A 111 18.90 -15.49 -14.08
N GLN A 112 20.23 -15.46 -13.90
CA GLN A 112 21.14 -15.00 -14.94
C GLN A 112 21.16 -15.92 -16.17
N GLU A 113 21.14 -17.22 -15.98
CA GLU A 113 21.06 -18.18 -17.09
C GLU A 113 19.74 -18.07 -17.84
N LEU A 114 18.62 -18.00 -17.11
CA LEU A 114 17.29 -17.89 -17.71
C LEU A 114 17.11 -16.55 -18.41
N SER A 115 17.68 -15.48 -17.90
CA SER A 115 17.56 -14.15 -18.53
C SER A 115 18.24 -14.08 -19.90
N ARG A 116 19.25 -14.90 -20.15
CA ARG A 116 19.97 -15.02 -21.44
C ARG A 116 19.23 -15.86 -22.48
N LYS A 117 18.21 -16.63 -22.06
CA LYS A 117 17.42 -17.48 -22.96
C LYS A 117 16.17 -16.71 -23.41
N PRO A 118 16.02 -16.37 -24.69
CA PRO A 118 14.84 -15.64 -25.18
C PRO A 118 13.55 -16.36 -24.82
N GLY A 119 12.59 -15.63 -24.22
CA GLY A 119 11.29 -16.16 -23.84
C GLY A 119 11.24 -17.04 -22.58
N ALA A 120 12.38 -17.35 -21.93
CA ALA A 120 12.40 -18.14 -20.70
C ALA A 120 11.79 -17.40 -19.51
N LEU A 121 11.97 -16.09 -19.45
CA LEU A 121 11.36 -15.20 -18.46
C LEU A 121 10.58 -14.08 -19.16
N LYS A 122 9.56 -13.59 -18.48
CA LYS A 122 8.83 -12.39 -18.88
C LYS A 122 9.17 -11.24 -17.95
N ARG A 123 8.98 -10.01 -18.41
CA ARG A 123 9.05 -8.82 -17.54
C ARG A 123 7.92 -8.84 -16.53
N HIS A 124 8.23 -8.54 -15.29
CA HIS A 124 7.29 -8.47 -14.17
C HIS A 124 7.30 -7.10 -13.50
N ALA A 125 6.19 -6.74 -12.87
CA ALA A 125 6.19 -5.76 -11.78
C ALA A 125 6.44 -6.51 -10.47
N ILE A 126 7.37 -6.05 -9.64
CA ILE A 126 7.60 -6.57 -8.28
C ILE A 126 7.17 -5.49 -7.30
N LEU A 127 6.11 -5.77 -6.56
CA LEU A 127 5.54 -4.85 -5.57
C LEU A 127 5.89 -5.35 -4.17
N ILE A 128 6.62 -4.55 -3.40
CA ILE A 128 7.08 -4.92 -2.06
C ILE A 128 6.43 -3.97 -1.06
N ASP A 129 5.57 -4.50 -0.20
CA ASP A 129 5.03 -3.75 0.94
C ASP A 129 5.96 -3.88 2.15
N GLU A 130 5.93 -2.88 3.04
CA GLU A 130 6.76 -2.79 4.23
C GLU A 130 8.27 -2.98 3.93
N ALA A 131 8.73 -2.37 2.83
CA ALA A 131 10.09 -2.55 2.30
C ALA A 131 11.21 -2.07 3.24
N GLN A 132 10.92 -1.32 4.30
CA GLN A 132 11.89 -1.01 5.35
C GLN A 132 12.40 -2.27 6.07
N TYR A 133 11.66 -3.39 6.01
CA TYR A 133 12.11 -4.68 6.55
C TYR A 133 13.05 -5.47 5.63
N LEU A 134 13.46 -4.91 4.49
CA LEU A 134 14.62 -5.43 3.71
C LEU A 134 15.92 -5.42 4.52
N GLY A 135 16.02 -4.56 5.50
CA GLY A 135 16.85 -4.62 6.70
C GLY A 135 18.29 -4.19 6.50
N ASP A 136 18.99 -4.75 5.54
CA ASP A 136 20.42 -4.60 5.38
C ASP A 136 20.84 -4.42 3.91
N ASP A 137 22.14 -4.22 3.70
CA ASP A 137 22.72 -4.04 2.37
C ASP A 137 22.47 -5.22 1.43
N ASP A 138 22.31 -6.44 1.96
CA ASP A 138 22.06 -7.62 1.15
C ASP A 138 20.64 -7.67 0.60
N GLY A 139 19.64 -7.22 1.37
CA GLY A 139 18.26 -7.05 0.89
C GLY A 139 18.17 -6.00 -0.22
N LEU A 140 18.81 -4.85 -0.01
CA LEU A 140 18.89 -3.79 -1.02
C LEU A 140 19.72 -4.22 -2.24
N TYR A 141 20.79 -5.00 -2.03
CA TYR A 141 21.56 -5.60 -3.12
C TYR A 141 20.70 -6.52 -3.99
N LEU A 142 19.88 -7.37 -3.38
CA LEU A 142 18.99 -8.24 -4.14
C LEU A 142 18.01 -7.43 -4.99
N ILE A 143 17.41 -6.38 -4.46
CA ILE A 143 16.54 -5.47 -5.22
C ILE A 143 17.30 -4.79 -6.35
N HIS A 144 18.52 -4.31 -6.07
CA HIS A 144 19.39 -3.74 -7.09
C HIS A 144 19.73 -4.76 -8.20
N TYR A 145 20.05 -6.01 -7.85
CA TYR A 145 20.32 -7.07 -8.80
C TYR A 145 19.10 -7.34 -9.70
N LEU A 146 17.92 -7.53 -9.11
CA LEU A 146 16.67 -7.79 -9.86
C LEU A 146 16.32 -6.63 -10.80
N SER A 147 16.56 -5.40 -10.36
CA SER A 147 16.31 -4.19 -11.18
C SER A 147 17.32 -4.00 -12.31
N ASN A 148 18.46 -4.68 -12.26
CA ASN A 148 19.50 -4.63 -13.30
C ASN A 148 19.43 -5.76 -14.32
N LEU A 149 18.80 -6.87 -13.94
CA LEU A 149 18.81 -8.04 -14.80
C LEU A 149 18.07 -7.75 -16.12
N ARG A 150 18.75 -8.06 -17.24
CA ARG A 150 18.24 -7.85 -18.58
C ARG A 150 17.77 -9.17 -19.18
N LEU A 151 16.61 -9.15 -19.81
CA LEU A 151 16.07 -10.28 -20.54
C LEU A 151 16.52 -10.18 -22.00
N ALA A 152 17.10 -11.26 -22.51
CA ALA A 152 17.38 -11.38 -23.93
C ALA A 152 16.06 -11.53 -24.71
N SER A 153 15.95 -10.81 -25.82
CA SER A 153 14.84 -10.94 -26.76
C SER A 153 15.35 -11.52 -28.09
N SER A 154 14.48 -12.23 -28.79
CA SER A 154 14.78 -12.80 -30.11
C SER A 154 15.06 -11.74 -31.20
N ASP A 155 14.61 -10.52 -31.00
CA ASP A 155 14.83 -9.38 -31.89
C ASP A 155 16.11 -8.57 -31.56
N GLY A 156 16.92 -9.05 -30.60
CA GLY A 156 18.16 -8.41 -30.17
C GLY A 156 17.97 -7.21 -29.24
N ARG A 157 16.73 -6.89 -28.85
CA ARG A 157 16.46 -5.86 -27.85
C ARG A 157 16.59 -6.44 -26.47
N GLU A 158 17.14 -5.66 -25.56
CA GLU A 158 17.18 -5.98 -24.15
C GLU A 158 16.06 -5.22 -23.42
N GLN A 159 15.36 -5.93 -22.54
CA GLN A 159 14.39 -5.30 -21.62
C GLN A 159 14.72 -5.68 -20.17
N GLN A 160 14.32 -4.86 -19.23
CA GLN A 160 14.51 -5.21 -17.83
C GLN A 160 13.63 -6.38 -17.42
N LEU A 161 14.15 -7.22 -16.49
CA LEU A 161 13.37 -8.31 -15.88
C LEU A 161 12.20 -7.73 -15.09
N ALA A 162 12.45 -6.67 -14.32
CA ALA A 162 11.44 -6.16 -13.39
C ALA A 162 11.44 -4.64 -13.29
N THR A 163 10.23 -4.10 -13.05
CA THR A 163 10.01 -2.80 -12.43
C THR A 163 9.71 -3.05 -10.96
N VAL A 164 10.52 -2.49 -10.06
CA VAL A 164 10.35 -2.71 -8.62
C VAL A 164 9.69 -1.50 -7.97
N ILE A 165 8.58 -1.71 -7.29
CA ILE A 165 7.91 -0.71 -6.45
C ILE A 165 8.10 -1.11 -4.99
N MET A 166 8.76 -0.26 -4.23
CA MET A 166 8.98 -0.43 -2.79
C MET A 166 8.04 0.49 -2.02
N ALA A 167 7.18 -0.05 -1.18
CA ALA A 167 6.33 0.72 -0.29
C ALA A 167 6.80 0.57 1.16
N GLY A 168 6.84 1.67 1.91
CA GLY A 168 7.28 1.64 3.30
C GLY A 168 7.09 2.97 4.04
N ILE A 169 7.57 3.02 5.27
CA ILE A 169 7.63 4.24 6.06
C ILE A 169 8.75 5.15 5.57
N PRO A 170 8.82 6.44 5.98
CA PRO A 170 9.83 7.39 5.49
C PRO A 170 11.27 6.93 5.66
N GLU A 171 11.58 6.10 6.66
CA GLU A 171 12.90 5.50 6.90
C GLU A 171 13.40 4.67 5.73
N LEU A 172 12.50 4.13 4.89
CA LEU A 172 12.86 3.47 3.64
C LEU A 172 13.63 4.40 2.71
N LEU A 173 13.33 5.69 2.71
CA LEU A 173 14.05 6.66 1.88
C LEU A 173 15.51 6.79 2.31
N ASP A 174 15.77 6.79 3.62
CA ASP A 174 17.12 6.92 4.16
C ASP A 174 17.93 5.65 3.89
N MET A 175 17.30 4.47 4.01
CA MET A 175 17.91 3.20 3.61
C MET A 175 18.31 3.20 2.11
N VAL A 176 17.40 3.61 1.23
CA VAL A 176 17.70 3.65 -0.21
C VAL A 176 18.72 4.75 -0.54
N ARG A 177 18.72 5.88 0.17
CA ARG A 177 19.71 6.95 0.00
C ARG A 177 21.13 6.50 0.37
N SER A 178 21.28 5.66 1.39
CA SER A 178 22.58 5.10 1.80
C SER A 178 23.14 4.13 0.76
N TYR A 179 22.27 3.48 -0.04
CA TYR A 179 22.69 2.53 -1.07
C TYR A 179 22.75 3.21 -2.45
N GLN A 180 23.88 3.84 -2.76
CA GLN A 180 24.05 4.71 -3.94
C GLN A 180 23.63 4.05 -5.26
N SER A 181 23.92 2.77 -5.46
CA SER A 181 23.60 2.05 -6.69
C SER A 181 22.09 1.87 -6.92
N LEU A 182 21.32 1.65 -5.87
CA LEU A 182 19.85 1.55 -5.95
C LEU A 182 19.23 2.95 -6.05
N ARG A 183 19.73 3.92 -5.27
CA ARG A 183 19.29 5.31 -5.31
C ARG A 183 19.30 5.86 -6.75
N ALA A 184 20.37 5.60 -7.50
CA ALA A 184 20.50 6.07 -8.89
C ALA A 184 19.45 5.48 -9.85
N ARG A 185 18.73 4.44 -9.44
CA ARG A 185 17.71 3.74 -10.24
C ARG A 185 16.28 4.10 -9.89
N VAL A 186 16.07 4.71 -8.72
CA VAL A 186 14.76 5.18 -8.32
C VAL A 186 14.38 6.38 -9.19
N GLN A 187 13.32 6.21 -9.98
CA GLN A 187 12.86 7.21 -10.94
C GLN A 187 11.62 7.98 -10.47
N LEU A 188 10.98 7.47 -9.42
CA LEU A 188 9.84 8.11 -8.78
C LEU A 188 9.85 7.85 -7.28
N THR A 189 9.59 8.88 -6.51
CA THR A 189 9.22 8.77 -5.10
C THR A 189 7.87 9.46 -4.94
N TRP A 190 6.91 8.73 -4.38
CA TRP A 190 5.59 9.27 -4.05
C TRP A 190 5.33 9.13 -2.55
N THR A 191 4.88 10.20 -1.95
CA THR A 191 4.57 10.23 -0.51
C THR A 191 3.08 10.39 -0.32
N LEU A 192 2.48 9.56 0.53
CA LEU A 192 1.12 9.73 1.01
C LEU A 192 1.14 10.55 2.29
N ASP A 193 0.50 11.70 2.24
CA ASP A 193 0.29 12.59 3.36
C ASP A 193 -1.07 12.32 4.04
N PRO A 194 -1.29 12.80 5.27
CA PRO A 194 -2.60 12.76 5.90
C PRO A 194 -3.67 13.46 5.06
N LEU A 195 -4.90 12.98 5.14
CA LEU A 195 -6.05 13.64 4.53
C LEU A 195 -6.22 15.04 5.14
N THR A 196 -6.58 16.00 4.32
CA THR A 196 -7.00 17.33 4.77
C THR A 196 -8.32 17.26 5.55
N HIS A 197 -8.72 18.36 6.18
CA HIS A 197 -10.00 18.44 6.89
C HIS A 197 -11.18 18.10 5.94
N SER A 198 -11.22 18.69 4.75
CA SER A 198 -12.26 18.40 3.77
C SER A 198 -12.25 16.96 3.29
N GLU A 199 -11.07 16.42 2.96
CA GLU A 199 -10.94 15.02 2.55
C GLU A 199 -11.30 14.03 3.67
N THR A 200 -11.08 14.39 4.94
CA THR A 200 -11.52 13.58 6.08
C THR A 200 -13.05 13.49 6.13
N ILE A 201 -13.75 14.60 5.94
CA ILE A 201 -15.22 14.62 5.87
C ILE A 201 -15.70 13.78 4.69
N GLU A 202 -15.15 13.98 3.51
CA GLU A 202 -15.50 13.24 2.31
C GLU A 202 -15.21 11.73 2.46
N PHE A 203 -14.10 11.37 3.09
CA PHE A 203 -13.75 9.98 3.40
C PHE A 203 -14.82 9.31 4.26
N VAL A 204 -15.25 9.95 5.36
CA VAL A 204 -16.26 9.38 6.26
C VAL A 204 -17.60 9.26 5.54
N GLN A 205 -18.05 10.32 4.85
CA GLN A 205 -19.31 10.31 4.11
C GLN A 205 -19.31 9.25 3.00
N HIS A 206 -18.23 9.16 2.22
CA HIS A 206 -18.06 8.13 1.19
C HIS A 206 -18.19 6.72 1.76
N LYS A 207 -17.50 6.43 2.87
CA LYS A 207 -17.53 5.13 3.54
C LYS A 207 -18.96 4.75 4.00
N ILE A 208 -19.65 5.69 4.62
CA ILE A 208 -21.03 5.48 5.10
C ILE A 208 -21.99 5.26 3.93
N MET A 209 -21.92 6.10 2.90
CA MET A 209 -22.79 5.96 1.72
C MET A 209 -22.51 4.66 0.96
N ALA A 210 -21.25 4.27 0.80
CA ALA A 210 -20.87 3.00 0.18
C ALA A 210 -21.39 1.79 0.96
N ALA A 211 -21.52 1.91 2.29
CA ALA A 211 -22.15 0.92 3.14
C ALA A 211 -23.68 0.99 3.16
N GLY A 212 -24.28 1.92 2.43
CA GLY A 212 -25.74 2.10 2.29
C GLY A 212 -26.40 2.93 3.39
N GLY A 213 -25.61 3.66 4.18
CA GLY A 213 -26.07 4.54 5.25
C GLY A 213 -26.31 5.99 4.81
N ASP A 214 -26.80 6.79 5.74
CA ASP A 214 -27.01 8.21 5.57
C ASP A 214 -25.73 8.99 5.91
N MET A 215 -25.30 9.90 5.04
CA MET A 215 -24.11 10.74 5.23
C MET A 215 -24.17 11.61 6.50
N TRP A 216 -25.36 11.83 7.07
CA TRP A 216 -25.59 12.66 8.26
C TRP A 216 -25.49 11.90 9.60
N ILE A 217 -25.09 10.64 9.58
CA ILE A 217 -24.86 9.85 10.82
C ILE A 217 -23.88 10.56 11.76
N PHE A 218 -22.84 11.20 11.21
CA PHE A 218 -21.93 12.07 11.95
C PHE A 218 -22.31 13.53 11.71
N ASN A 219 -22.53 14.29 12.78
CA ASN A 219 -22.80 15.73 12.63
C ASN A 219 -21.48 16.50 12.35
N GLN A 220 -21.59 17.80 12.06
CA GLN A 220 -20.44 18.60 11.62
C GLN A 220 -19.38 18.77 12.71
N GLU A 221 -19.79 18.91 13.98
CA GLU A 221 -18.91 19.00 15.12
C GLU A 221 -18.13 17.70 15.31
N ALA A 222 -18.79 16.55 15.16
CA ALA A 222 -18.15 15.24 15.20
C ALA A 222 -17.07 15.06 14.11
N LEU A 223 -17.38 15.49 12.88
CA LEU A 223 -16.42 15.41 11.77
C LEU A 223 -15.19 16.32 11.98
N SER A 224 -15.42 17.52 12.53
CA SER A 224 -14.33 18.45 12.87
C SER A 224 -13.47 17.90 14.00
N GLU A 225 -14.07 17.34 15.04
CA GLU A 225 -13.36 16.72 16.15
C GLU A 225 -12.61 15.45 15.72
N LEU A 226 -13.20 14.65 14.84
CA LEU A 226 -12.55 13.49 14.23
C LEU A 226 -11.26 13.85 13.51
N TYR A 227 -11.29 14.92 12.70
CA TYR A 227 -10.08 15.42 12.04
C TYR A 227 -9.01 15.85 13.07
N ARG A 228 -9.42 16.62 14.08
CA ARG A 228 -8.51 17.09 15.15
C ARG A 228 -7.80 15.93 15.86
N LEU A 229 -8.54 14.86 16.19
CA LEU A 229 -8.00 13.71 16.91
C LEU A 229 -7.20 12.75 16.03
N SER A 230 -7.69 12.48 14.82
CA SER A 230 -7.05 11.56 13.88
C SER A 230 -5.83 12.16 13.17
N GLY A 231 -5.73 13.51 13.11
CA GLY A 231 -4.75 14.21 12.28
C GLY A 231 -4.85 13.89 10.79
N GLY A 232 -6.03 13.47 10.31
CA GLY A 232 -6.24 13.08 8.92
C GLY A 232 -5.68 11.69 8.55
N VAL A 233 -5.21 10.89 9.52
CA VAL A 233 -4.66 9.55 9.27
C VAL A 233 -5.79 8.55 8.99
N PRO A 234 -5.89 7.94 7.79
CA PRO A 234 -7.03 7.10 7.41
C PRO A 234 -7.32 5.93 8.36
N ARG A 235 -6.28 5.29 8.90
CA ARG A 235 -6.44 4.20 9.87
C ARG A 235 -7.03 4.70 11.18
N SER A 236 -6.57 5.85 11.68
CA SER A 236 -7.09 6.47 12.90
C SER A 236 -8.55 6.87 12.72
N ILE A 237 -8.88 7.51 11.59
CA ILE A 237 -10.26 7.85 11.22
C ILE A 237 -11.14 6.59 11.23
N THR A 238 -10.70 5.53 10.55
CA THR A 238 -11.44 4.25 10.46
C THR A 238 -11.71 3.66 11.84
N ASN A 239 -10.69 3.60 12.71
CA ASN A 239 -10.82 3.02 14.05
C ASN A 239 -11.76 3.85 14.94
N ILE A 240 -11.61 5.17 14.95
CA ILE A 240 -12.48 6.07 15.72
C ILE A 240 -13.93 5.96 15.23
N CYS A 241 -14.15 6.00 13.93
CA CYS A 241 -15.51 5.94 13.37
C CYS A 241 -16.21 4.61 13.64
N ASP A 242 -15.53 3.46 13.54
CA ASP A 242 -16.14 2.17 13.86
C ASP A 242 -16.54 2.09 15.33
N THR A 243 -15.67 2.54 16.24
CA THR A 243 -15.96 2.61 17.66
C THR A 243 -17.09 3.60 17.97
N ALA A 244 -17.10 4.78 17.33
CA ALA A 244 -18.15 5.77 17.51
C ALA A 244 -19.54 5.24 17.09
N LEU A 245 -19.63 4.50 15.96
CA LEU A 245 -20.87 3.85 15.55
C LEU A 245 -21.38 2.83 16.59
N MET A 246 -20.45 2.10 17.22
CA MET A 246 -20.79 1.16 18.29
C MET A 246 -21.28 1.90 19.55
N LEU A 247 -20.57 2.94 19.99
CA LEU A 247 -20.96 3.73 21.17
C LEU A 247 -22.30 4.43 20.99
N GLY A 248 -22.52 5.07 19.82
CA GLY A 248 -23.77 5.70 19.49
C GLY A 248 -24.96 4.72 19.48
N TYR A 249 -24.73 3.50 18.99
CA TYR A 249 -25.72 2.42 19.09
C TYR A 249 -26.05 2.06 20.55
N VAL A 250 -25.05 1.92 21.40
CA VAL A 250 -25.23 1.59 22.82
C VAL A 250 -25.99 2.71 23.55
N ALA A 251 -25.63 3.96 23.28
CA ALA A 251 -26.28 5.15 23.83
C ALA A 251 -27.65 5.44 23.22
N LYS A 252 -28.08 4.75 22.16
CA LYS A 252 -29.26 5.04 21.35
C LYS A 252 -29.27 6.50 20.86
N ALA A 253 -28.10 7.01 20.50
CA ALA A 253 -27.95 8.37 20.02
C ALA A 253 -28.59 8.55 18.63
N PRO A 254 -29.29 9.67 18.37
CA PRO A 254 -29.88 9.92 17.05
C PRO A 254 -28.85 10.19 15.96
N GLU A 255 -27.68 10.66 16.33
CA GLU A 255 -26.51 10.94 15.49
C GLU A 255 -25.22 10.78 16.30
N ILE A 256 -24.09 10.75 15.65
CA ILE A 256 -22.76 10.77 16.28
C ILE A 256 -22.32 12.24 16.42
N ASP A 257 -22.15 12.68 17.65
CA ASP A 257 -21.67 14.01 18.03
C ASP A 257 -20.17 14.00 18.41
N ALA A 258 -19.62 15.17 18.73
CA ALA A 258 -18.23 15.33 19.11
C ALA A 258 -17.87 14.57 20.40
N ALA A 259 -18.81 14.47 21.37
CA ALA A 259 -18.55 13.77 22.63
C ALA A 259 -18.40 12.26 22.41
N ILE A 260 -19.24 11.66 21.54
CA ILE A 260 -19.11 10.24 21.15
C ILE A 260 -17.78 9.99 20.42
N VAL A 261 -17.36 10.92 19.53
CA VAL A 261 -16.07 10.82 18.82
C VAL A 261 -14.90 10.90 19.78
N GLN A 262 -14.94 11.80 20.78
CA GLN A 262 -13.90 11.89 21.83
C GLN A 262 -13.80 10.59 22.63
N GLN A 263 -14.92 10.07 23.11
CA GLN A 263 -14.94 8.80 23.83
C GLN A 263 -14.41 7.65 22.97
N ALA A 264 -14.81 7.60 21.69
CA ALA A 264 -14.31 6.58 20.75
C ALA A 264 -12.80 6.68 20.54
N ALA A 265 -12.24 7.88 20.48
CA ALA A 265 -10.80 8.08 20.35
C ALA A 265 -10.04 7.63 21.60
N GLU A 266 -10.56 7.90 22.79
CA GLU A 266 -10.01 7.39 24.05
C GLU A 266 -10.02 5.86 24.10
N ASP A 267 -11.13 5.24 23.73
CA ASP A 267 -11.30 3.78 23.73
C ASP A 267 -10.31 3.07 22.77
N VAL A 268 -9.93 3.71 21.67
CA VAL A 268 -8.91 3.19 20.74
C VAL A 268 -7.49 3.67 21.03
N GLY A 269 -7.28 4.36 22.16
CA GLY A 269 -5.96 4.81 22.60
C GLY A 269 -5.39 5.99 21.81
N ILE A 270 -6.22 6.76 21.11
CA ILE A 270 -5.83 7.99 20.42
C ILE A 270 -6.11 9.16 21.37
N LEU A 271 -5.06 9.58 22.10
CA LEU A 271 -5.15 10.72 23.00
C LEU A 271 -5.04 12.04 22.22
N PRO A 272 -5.71 13.12 22.67
CA PRO A 272 -5.48 14.46 22.13
C PRO A 272 -3.99 14.77 22.20
N LYS A 273 -3.41 15.27 21.13
CA LYS A 273 -2.07 15.87 21.21
C LYS A 273 -2.20 17.10 22.12
N GLU A 274 -1.54 17.05 23.27
CA GLU A 274 -1.36 18.25 24.09
C GLU A 274 -0.69 19.32 23.21
N GLY A 275 -1.36 20.46 23.05
CA GLY A 275 -0.96 21.57 22.21
C GLY A 275 0.26 22.35 22.74
#